data_883d2cd521a69fb72c9280a7c39827eb
#
_entry.id   883d2cd521a69fb72c9280a7c39827eb
#
_cell.length_a   1.000
_cell.length_b   1.000
_cell.length_c   1.000
_cell.angle_alpha   90.00
_cell.angle_beta   90.00
_cell.angle_gamma   90.00
#
_symmetry.space_group_name_H-M   'P 1'
#
loop_
_entity.id
_entity.type
_entity.pdbx_description
1 polymer ?
#
loop_
_entity_poly.entity_id
_entity_poly.type
_entity_poly.pdbx_seq_one_letter_code
_entity_poly.pdbx_strand_id
1 'polypeptide(L)'
;RRQRQMCIRDSNKMLDIGLDFGFLKGRIHGTIDYYDSKSYDLLYLKVLPYTSGFNRAWTNIGDTRNRGWEVSLSTVPVETKDFHLGVNLSYYRNKEELIRLQDPKMKEDINNGLFVGYPVNGVHYNYKQVGIWQENEADLAAIYGQKPGEVKVADLDGNGKIDGNDRTILGTTRPDWVGGLQINAEWKNIDFSVDVYGEFGSLAHDGRSTSEWANQLGRWNTYKIDYWTPEKPSDRHPRPVEGQSIKYLDATGYYKNSYVNIRNITLGYTLPRAWMGRVVKKTRFYVTMNTPWRYSQFQNTGGISWWESFYIFGANVQF
;
A
#
# COMPACT_ATOMS: atom_id res chain seq x y z
N ARG A 1 46.19 8.87 -13.61
CA ARG A 1 45.20 9.97 -13.51
C ARG A 1 43.88 9.38 -13.10
N ARG A 2 43.50 9.50 -11.79
CA ARG A 2 42.17 9.17 -11.30
C ARG A 2 41.20 10.25 -11.84
N GLN A 3 40.42 9.93 -12.82
CA GLN A 3 39.24 10.73 -13.17
C GLN A 3 38.29 10.67 -11.96
N ARG A 4 38.16 11.78 -11.23
CA ARG A 4 37.05 11.95 -10.28
C ARG A 4 35.80 12.06 -11.16
N GLN A 5 35.00 11.02 -11.21
CA GLN A 5 33.64 11.12 -11.72
C GLN A 5 32.89 12.04 -10.78
N MET A 6 32.67 13.26 -11.24
CA MET A 6 31.86 14.24 -10.51
C MET A 6 30.41 13.83 -10.76
N CYS A 7 29.72 13.34 -9.72
CA CYS A 7 28.28 13.11 -9.80
C CYS A 7 27.61 14.43 -10.17
N ILE A 8 26.88 14.45 -11.28
CA ILE A 8 26.11 15.60 -11.71
C ILE A 8 24.94 15.75 -10.74
N ARG A 9 24.72 16.96 -10.26
CA ARG A 9 23.57 17.27 -9.40
C ARG A 9 22.30 17.06 -10.21
N ASP A 10 21.32 16.33 -9.63
CA ASP A 10 20.02 16.09 -10.25
C ASP A 10 19.33 17.42 -10.66
N SER A 11 18.58 17.35 -11.74
CA SER A 11 17.75 18.45 -12.23
C SER A 11 16.32 18.00 -12.41
N ASN A 12 15.37 18.90 -12.12
CA ASN A 12 13.94 18.60 -12.23
C ASN A 12 13.26 19.55 -13.22
N LYS A 13 12.37 19.00 -14.03
CA LYS A 13 11.43 19.75 -14.90
C LYS A 13 10.02 19.34 -14.50
N MET A 14 9.17 20.30 -14.20
CA MET A 14 7.80 20.08 -13.77
C MET A 14 6.84 20.91 -14.61
N LEU A 15 5.76 20.29 -15.04
CA LEU A 15 4.54 20.91 -15.56
C LEU A 15 3.45 20.65 -14.52
N ASP A 16 2.73 21.70 -14.15
CA ASP A 16 1.60 21.65 -13.25
C ASP A 16 0.46 22.47 -13.83
N ILE A 17 -0.73 21.87 -13.96
CA ILE A 17 -1.94 22.51 -14.52
C ILE A 17 -3.08 22.24 -13.56
N GLY A 18 -3.60 23.30 -12.95
CA GLY A 18 -4.71 23.26 -12.03
C GLY A 18 -5.93 24.00 -12.54
N LEU A 19 -7.10 23.52 -12.16
CA LEU A 19 -8.39 24.16 -12.38
C LEU A 19 -9.16 24.21 -11.08
N ASP A 20 -9.40 25.43 -10.59
CA ASP A 20 -10.31 25.70 -9.48
C ASP A 20 -11.69 26.06 -10.04
N PHE A 21 -12.74 25.48 -9.50
CA PHE A 21 -14.11 25.77 -9.91
C PHE A 21 -15.04 25.91 -8.72
N GLY A 22 -16.09 26.72 -8.91
CA GLY A 22 -17.13 26.91 -7.92
C GLY A 22 -18.48 27.26 -8.55
N PHE A 23 -19.52 26.57 -8.10
CA PHE A 23 -20.88 26.72 -8.62
C PHE A 23 -21.91 26.88 -7.49
N LEU A 24 -23.11 27.33 -7.84
CA LEU A 24 -24.25 27.44 -6.93
C LEU A 24 -23.92 28.25 -5.66
N LYS A 25 -23.30 29.41 -5.81
CA LYS A 25 -22.87 30.30 -4.70
C LYS A 25 -21.93 29.60 -3.69
N GLY A 26 -21.01 28.77 -4.20
CA GLY A 26 -20.01 28.07 -3.37
C GLY A 26 -20.50 26.74 -2.78
N ARG A 27 -21.74 26.32 -3.06
CA ARG A 27 -22.24 25.00 -2.59
C ARG A 27 -21.56 23.81 -3.25
N ILE A 28 -20.97 24.01 -4.42
CA ILE A 28 -20.13 23.02 -5.10
C ILE A 28 -18.86 23.74 -5.48
N HIS A 29 -17.74 23.31 -4.96
CA HIS A 29 -16.43 23.82 -5.33
C HIS A 29 -15.40 22.69 -5.29
N GLY A 30 -14.33 22.84 -6.05
CA GLY A 30 -13.29 21.83 -6.10
C GLY A 30 -12.11 22.26 -6.93
N THR A 31 -11.10 21.41 -6.91
CA THR A 31 -9.88 21.56 -7.70
C THR A 31 -9.61 20.29 -8.49
N ILE A 32 -9.02 20.43 -9.66
CA ILE A 32 -8.50 19.34 -10.46
C ILE A 32 -7.10 19.74 -10.90
N ASP A 33 -6.11 18.98 -10.45
CA ASP A 33 -4.72 19.25 -10.74
C ASP A 33 -4.10 18.08 -11.48
N TYR A 34 -3.31 18.38 -12.50
CA TYR A 34 -2.48 17.44 -13.21
C TYR A 34 -1.04 17.90 -13.17
N TYR A 35 -0.14 17.00 -12.77
CA TYR A 35 1.28 17.26 -12.77
C TYR A 35 2.05 16.21 -13.56
N ASP A 36 3.18 16.64 -14.16
CA ASP A 36 4.17 15.80 -14.83
C ASP A 36 5.56 16.32 -14.51
N SER A 37 6.27 15.61 -13.66
CA SER A 37 7.61 15.96 -13.20
C SER A 37 8.63 14.93 -13.68
N LYS A 38 9.73 15.40 -14.28
CA LYS A 38 10.86 14.56 -14.69
C LYS A 38 12.10 14.99 -13.95
N SER A 39 12.75 14.04 -13.29
CA SER A 39 14.05 14.23 -12.66
C SER A 39 15.12 13.53 -13.48
N TYR A 40 16.16 14.25 -13.83
CA TYR A 40 17.28 13.78 -14.64
C TYR A 40 18.49 13.54 -13.74
N ASP A 41 19.27 12.53 -14.10
CA ASP A 41 20.54 12.19 -13.44
C ASP A 41 20.39 12.00 -11.91
N LEU A 42 19.31 11.35 -11.49
CA LEU A 42 18.98 11.12 -10.07
C LEU A 42 20.15 10.44 -9.34
N LEU A 43 20.56 11.03 -8.23
CA LEU A 43 21.61 10.47 -7.38
C LEU A 43 21.07 9.31 -6.54
N TYR A 44 21.80 8.21 -6.56
CA TYR A 44 21.43 6.99 -5.84
C TYR A 44 22.66 6.35 -5.18
N LEU A 45 22.46 5.74 -4.02
CA LEU A 45 23.51 5.02 -3.31
C LEU A 45 23.57 3.57 -3.78
N LYS A 46 24.30 3.33 -4.87
CA LYS A 46 24.43 2.03 -5.49
C LYS A 46 25.28 1.07 -4.64
N VAL A 47 24.80 -0.16 -4.46
CA VAL A 47 25.60 -1.25 -3.90
C VAL A 47 26.66 -1.68 -4.91
N LEU A 48 27.88 -1.80 -4.46
CA LEU A 48 29.02 -2.19 -5.30
C LEU A 48 29.44 -3.63 -5.01
N PRO A 49 30.04 -4.34 -6.00
CA PRO A 49 30.65 -5.64 -5.78
C PRO A 49 31.75 -5.53 -4.71
N TYR A 50 31.90 -6.57 -3.87
CA TYR A 50 32.92 -6.63 -2.82
C TYR A 50 34.34 -6.42 -3.35
N THR A 51 34.62 -6.81 -4.61
CA THR A 51 35.90 -6.61 -5.28
C THR A 51 36.28 -5.14 -5.47
N SER A 52 35.35 -4.21 -5.35
CA SER A 52 35.62 -2.77 -5.45
C SER A 52 36.28 -2.16 -4.22
N GLY A 53 36.29 -2.85 -3.09
CA GLY A 53 36.79 -2.36 -1.81
C GLY A 53 35.84 -1.37 -1.11
N PHE A 54 34.67 -1.11 -1.68
CA PHE A 54 33.64 -0.25 -1.13
C PHE A 54 32.28 -0.96 -1.17
N ASN A 55 31.49 -0.85 -0.11
CA ASN A 55 30.15 -1.46 -0.09
C ASN A 55 29.14 -0.69 -0.95
N ARG A 56 29.26 0.64 -0.98
CA ARG A 56 28.32 1.52 -1.69
C ARG A 56 29.03 2.76 -2.24
N ALA A 57 28.52 3.32 -3.32
CA ALA A 57 28.96 4.61 -3.85
C ALA A 57 27.77 5.40 -4.41
N TRP A 58 27.81 6.73 -4.26
CA TRP A 58 26.88 7.62 -4.92
C TRP A 58 27.15 7.62 -6.41
N THR A 59 26.11 7.40 -7.20
CA THR A 59 26.17 7.45 -8.68
C THR A 59 24.84 7.98 -9.22
N ASN A 60 24.84 8.47 -10.43
CA ASN A 60 23.59 8.77 -11.12
C ASN A 60 22.98 7.46 -11.62
N ILE A 61 21.70 7.19 -11.30
CA ILE A 61 21.04 5.96 -11.75
C ILE A 61 20.32 6.10 -13.08
N GLY A 62 19.93 7.33 -13.43
CA GLY A 62 19.16 7.60 -14.64
C GLY A 62 18.08 8.64 -14.41
N ASP A 63 17.01 8.57 -15.19
CA ASP A 63 15.93 9.54 -15.18
C ASP A 63 14.64 8.90 -14.65
N THR A 64 13.91 9.68 -13.88
CA THR A 64 12.60 9.28 -13.36
C THR A 64 11.52 10.25 -13.81
N ARG A 65 10.28 9.76 -13.82
CA ARG A 65 9.09 10.57 -14.10
C ARG A 65 8.03 10.30 -13.05
N ASN A 66 7.39 11.36 -12.63
CA ASN A 66 6.28 11.34 -11.69
C ASN A 66 5.12 12.11 -12.30
N ARG A 67 3.99 11.48 -12.53
CA ARG A 67 2.79 12.12 -13.10
C ARG A 67 1.55 11.66 -12.40
N GLY A 68 0.61 12.58 -12.22
CA GLY A 68 -0.59 12.25 -11.48
C GLY A 68 -1.72 13.23 -11.65
N TRP A 69 -2.82 12.84 -11.01
CA TRP A 69 -4.03 13.63 -10.88
C TRP A 69 -4.39 13.77 -9.42
N GLU A 70 -4.76 14.98 -9.03
CA GLU A 70 -5.33 15.29 -7.74
C GLU A 70 -6.70 15.94 -7.98
N VAL A 71 -7.72 15.42 -7.34
CA VAL A 71 -9.08 15.95 -7.46
C VAL A 71 -9.64 16.14 -6.07
N SER A 72 -10.09 17.33 -5.77
CA SER A 72 -10.88 17.63 -4.57
C SER A 72 -12.25 18.17 -4.98
N LEU A 73 -13.27 17.71 -4.27
CA LEU A 73 -14.65 18.16 -4.48
C LEU A 73 -15.33 18.35 -3.14
N SER A 74 -15.73 19.56 -2.84
CA SER A 74 -16.51 19.90 -1.66
C SER A 74 -17.91 20.32 -2.08
N THR A 75 -18.90 19.73 -1.45
CA THR A 75 -20.31 20.01 -1.74
C THR A 75 -21.13 20.21 -0.47
N VAL A 76 -22.14 21.08 -0.57
CA VAL A 76 -23.20 21.25 0.44
C VAL A 76 -24.53 20.86 -0.22
N PRO A 77 -24.83 19.53 -0.31
CA PRO A 77 -26.04 19.05 -0.99
C PRO A 77 -27.32 19.58 -0.35
N VAL A 78 -27.35 19.65 0.97
CA VAL A 78 -28.52 20.12 1.71
C VAL A 78 -28.11 21.22 2.69
N GLU A 79 -28.82 22.33 2.65
CA GLU A 79 -28.69 23.41 3.60
C GLU A 79 -30.06 24.00 3.89
N THR A 80 -30.52 23.86 5.11
CA THR A 80 -31.78 24.39 5.62
C THR A 80 -31.52 25.12 6.93
N LYS A 81 -32.56 25.69 7.53
CA LYS A 81 -32.46 26.34 8.85
C LYS A 81 -31.97 25.40 9.96
N ASP A 82 -32.39 24.14 9.91
CA ASP A 82 -32.17 23.17 10.97
C ASP A 82 -31.21 22.03 10.59
N PHE A 83 -30.87 21.90 9.30
CA PHE A 83 -30.03 20.82 8.79
C PHE A 83 -29.03 21.31 7.77
N HIS A 84 -27.76 20.93 7.96
CA HIS A 84 -26.65 21.15 7.04
C HIS A 84 -25.97 19.81 6.74
N LEU A 85 -25.70 19.56 5.47
CA LEU A 85 -24.94 18.38 5.02
C LEU A 85 -23.80 18.84 4.13
N GLY A 86 -22.58 18.60 4.56
CA GLY A 86 -21.34 18.80 3.79
C GLY A 86 -20.74 17.46 3.40
N VAL A 87 -20.27 17.35 2.17
CA VAL A 87 -19.58 16.16 1.64
C VAL A 87 -18.30 16.61 0.93
N ASN A 88 -17.16 16.07 1.36
CA ASN A 88 -15.87 16.29 0.74
C ASN A 88 -15.35 14.98 0.17
N LEU A 89 -14.93 15.02 -1.09
CA LEU A 89 -14.32 13.92 -1.82
C LEU A 89 -12.90 14.30 -2.19
N SER A 90 -11.97 13.37 -2.06
CA SER A 90 -10.60 13.51 -2.55
C SER A 90 -10.22 12.27 -3.35
N TYR A 91 -9.52 12.50 -4.45
CA TYR A 91 -8.96 11.45 -5.29
C TYR A 91 -7.54 11.81 -5.66
N TYR A 92 -6.64 10.85 -5.51
CA TYR A 92 -5.25 10.99 -5.84
C TYR A 92 -4.78 9.78 -6.63
N ARG A 93 -4.12 10.03 -7.75
CA ARG A 93 -3.46 9.00 -8.55
C ARG A 93 -2.09 9.49 -8.97
N ASN A 94 -1.06 8.74 -8.61
CA ASN A 94 0.31 9.02 -9.01
C ASN A 94 0.92 7.81 -9.72
N LYS A 95 1.65 8.05 -10.80
CA LYS A 95 2.49 7.05 -11.46
C LYS A 95 3.94 7.53 -11.43
N GLU A 96 4.73 6.85 -10.61
CA GLU A 96 6.19 7.00 -10.57
C GLU A 96 6.81 5.94 -11.48
N GLU A 97 7.76 6.32 -12.32
CA GLU A 97 8.46 5.39 -13.22
C GLU A 97 9.91 5.81 -13.45
N LEU A 98 10.82 4.83 -13.41
CA LEU A 98 12.18 4.95 -13.91
C LEU A 98 12.11 4.94 -15.44
N ILE A 99 12.52 6.02 -16.09
CA ILE A 99 12.44 6.17 -17.57
C ILE A 99 13.63 5.47 -18.25
N ARG A 100 14.81 5.66 -17.68
CA ARG A 100 16.05 5.05 -18.15
C ARG A 100 17.04 4.88 -17.01
N LEU A 101 17.92 3.89 -17.15
CA LEU A 101 19.10 3.72 -16.33
C LEU A 101 20.26 4.54 -16.89
N GLN A 102 21.36 4.65 -16.13
CA GLN A 102 22.59 5.34 -16.54
C GLN A 102 23.12 4.78 -17.88
N ASP A 103 23.12 3.45 -18.05
CA ASP A 103 23.30 2.82 -19.36
C ASP A 103 21.93 2.66 -20.04
N PRO A 104 21.68 3.40 -21.15
CA PRO A 104 20.38 3.34 -21.85
C PRO A 104 20.03 1.97 -22.46
N LYS A 105 21.01 1.09 -22.61
CA LYS A 105 20.81 -0.28 -23.13
C LYS A 105 20.24 -1.21 -22.07
N MET A 106 20.51 -0.92 -20.79
CA MET A 106 20.00 -1.71 -19.69
C MET A 106 18.52 -1.37 -19.42
N LYS A 107 17.70 -2.40 -19.25
CA LYS A 107 16.29 -2.27 -18.87
C LYS A 107 16.05 -2.53 -17.38
N GLU A 108 17.01 -3.17 -16.74
CA GLU A 108 16.93 -3.57 -15.33
C GLU A 108 18.30 -3.63 -14.68
N ASP A 109 18.35 -3.37 -13.40
CA ASP A 109 19.47 -3.65 -12.49
C ASP A 109 18.90 -4.42 -11.29
N ILE A 110 18.83 -5.74 -11.43
CA ILE A 110 18.22 -6.65 -10.45
C ILE A 110 18.89 -6.52 -9.09
N ASN A 111 20.24 -6.35 -9.07
CA ASN A 111 20.99 -6.25 -7.82
C ASN A 111 20.62 -5.01 -6.99
N ASN A 112 20.17 -3.95 -7.65
CA ASN A 112 19.71 -2.73 -7.00
C ASN A 112 18.18 -2.58 -7.01
N GLY A 113 17.44 -3.55 -7.55
CA GLY A 113 15.97 -3.54 -7.61
C GLY A 113 15.39 -2.48 -8.54
N LEU A 114 16.14 -2.09 -9.59
CA LEU A 114 15.77 -1.02 -10.51
C LEU A 114 15.26 -1.59 -11.83
N PHE A 115 14.05 -1.20 -12.22
CA PHE A 115 13.39 -1.69 -13.44
C PHE A 115 12.79 -0.52 -14.21
N VAL A 116 13.14 -0.40 -15.50
CA VAL A 116 12.59 0.65 -16.38
C VAL A 116 11.08 0.45 -16.55
N GLY A 117 10.31 1.52 -16.38
CA GLY A 117 8.85 1.50 -16.39
C GLY A 117 8.19 1.29 -15.04
N TYR A 118 8.98 1.06 -13.97
CA TYR A 118 8.52 0.84 -12.60
C TYR A 118 9.08 1.90 -11.65
N PRO A 119 8.52 2.05 -10.43
CA PRO A 119 9.05 2.96 -9.42
C PRO A 119 10.49 2.62 -9.05
N VAL A 120 11.25 3.62 -8.61
CA VAL A 120 12.63 3.41 -8.10
C VAL A 120 12.66 2.52 -6.85
N ASN A 121 11.59 2.58 -6.05
CA ASN A 121 11.48 1.79 -4.82
C ASN A 121 10.13 1.08 -4.74
N GLY A 122 10.10 -0.05 -4.05
CA GLY A 122 8.88 -0.78 -3.77
C GLY A 122 8.43 -1.72 -4.88
N VAL A 123 9.32 -2.09 -5.80
CA VAL A 123 9.05 -3.15 -6.78
C VAL A 123 9.25 -4.50 -6.12
N HIS A 124 8.29 -5.37 -6.26
CA HIS A 124 8.37 -6.76 -5.85
C HIS A 124 8.79 -7.63 -7.03
N TYR A 125 10.03 -8.09 -7.00
CA TYR A 125 10.62 -8.97 -8.02
C TYR A 125 10.95 -10.33 -7.41
N ASN A 126 10.18 -11.36 -7.78
CA ASN A 126 10.31 -12.70 -7.21
C ASN A 126 9.67 -13.76 -8.10
N TYR A 127 9.71 -15.01 -7.66
CA TYR A 127 8.94 -16.10 -8.26
C TYR A 127 7.45 -15.85 -8.08
N LYS A 128 6.67 -16.14 -9.13
CA LYS A 128 5.20 -16.05 -9.08
C LYS A 128 4.64 -17.36 -8.57
N GLN A 129 4.06 -17.34 -7.36
CA GLN A 129 3.30 -18.48 -6.87
C GLN A 129 2.08 -18.74 -7.77
N VAL A 130 1.88 -19.99 -8.15
CA VAL A 130 0.72 -20.45 -8.92
C VAL A 130 -0.10 -21.51 -8.17
N GLY A 131 0.29 -21.85 -6.94
CA GLY A 131 -0.41 -22.76 -6.06
C GLY A 131 0.53 -23.53 -5.13
N ILE A 132 0.02 -24.65 -4.66
CA ILE A 132 0.75 -25.71 -3.96
C ILE A 132 0.59 -26.98 -4.76
N TRP A 133 1.66 -27.76 -4.95
CA TRP A 133 1.59 -29.02 -5.63
C TRP A 133 0.60 -29.97 -4.93
N GLN A 134 -0.39 -30.46 -5.68
CA GLN A 134 -1.41 -31.37 -5.16
C GLN A 134 -1.00 -32.83 -5.36
N GLU A 135 -1.66 -33.77 -4.68
CA GLU A 135 -1.37 -35.24 -4.79
C GLU A 135 -1.50 -35.74 -6.25
N ASN A 136 -2.51 -35.29 -6.98
CA ASN A 136 -2.74 -35.64 -8.37
C ASN A 136 -1.74 -35.02 -9.36
N GLU A 137 -0.84 -34.15 -8.90
CA GLU A 137 0.23 -33.51 -9.68
C GLU A 137 1.62 -34.08 -9.32
N ALA A 138 1.70 -35.19 -8.58
CA ALA A 138 2.97 -35.73 -8.06
C ALA A 138 4.03 -35.96 -9.16
N ASP A 139 3.61 -36.56 -10.30
CA ASP A 139 4.51 -36.83 -11.42
C ASP A 139 5.06 -35.52 -12.04
N LEU A 140 4.21 -34.53 -12.17
CA LEU A 140 4.61 -33.22 -12.69
C LEU A 140 5.54 -32.48 -11.69
N ALA A 141 5.23 -32.51 -10.39
CA ALA A 141 6.07 -31.93 -9.36
C ALA A 141 7.48 -32.56 -9.36
N ALA A 142 7.58 -33.86 -9.60
CA ALA A 142 8.86 -34.58 -9.65
C ALA A 142 9.78 -34.07 -10.78
N ILE A 143 9.25 -33.58 -11.90
CA ILE A 143 10.03 -32.97 -12.99
C ILE A 143 10.80 -31.75 -12.47
N TYR A 144 10.18 -30.94 -11.60
CA TYR A 144 10.76 -29.77 -10.96
C TYR A 144 11.55 -30.09 -9.67
N GLY A 145 11.73 -31.40 -9.36
CA GLY A 145 12.39 -31.85 -8.14
C GLY A 145 11.63 -31.46 -6.87
N GLN A 146 10.30 -31.41 -6.96
CA GLN A 146 9.37 -31.08 -5.88
C GLN A 146 8.39 -32.22 -5.59
N LYS A 147 7.62 -32.06 -4.52
CA LYS A 147 6.65 -33.06 -4.04
C LYS A 147 5.31 -32.39 -3.71
N PRO A 148 4.20 -33.15 -3.64
CA PRO A 148 2.93 -32.66 -3.14
C PRO A 148 3.07 -31.95 -1.79
N GLY A 149 2.36 -30.83 -1.63
CA GLY A 149 2.43 -29.95 -0.48
C GLY A 149 3.55 -28.93 -0.51
N GLU A 150 4.40 -28.90 -1.53
CA GLU A 150 5.43 -27.86 -1.70
C GLU A 150 4.90 -26.69 -2.56
N VAL A 151 5.57 -25.53 -2.45
CA VAL A 151 5.16 -24.31 -3.17
C VAL A 151 5.37 -24.49 -4.67
N LYS A 152 4.31 -24.31 -5.44
CA LYS A 152 4.31 -24.34 -6.90
C LYS A 152 4.50 -22.92 -7.43
N VAL A 153 5.57 -22.69 -8.18
CA VAL A 153 5.87 -21.42 -8.84
C VAL A 153 5.85 -21.58 -10.36
N ALA A 154 5.62 -20.48 -11.07
CA ALA A 154 5.56 -20.51 -12.53
C ALA A 154 6.95 -20.72 -13.13
N ASP A 155 7.05 -21.65 -14.08
CA ASP A 155 8.14 -21.79 -15.04
C ASP A 155 7.83 -20.83 -16.19
N LEU A 156 8.52 -19.67 -16.23
CA LEU A 156 8.19 -18.58 -17.15
C LEU A 156 8.81 -18.77 -18.54
N ASP A 157 9.96 -19.44 -18.62
CA ASP A 157 10.63 -19.71 -19.88
C ASP A 157 10.30 -21.11 -20.45
N GLY A 158 9.60 -21.95 -19.69
CA GLY A 158 9.11 -23.27 -20.09
C GLY A 158 10.22 -24.31 -20.26
N ASN A 159 11.37 -24.14 -19.58
CA ASN A 159 12.52 -25.01 -19.72
C ASN A 159 12.47 -26.28 -18.84
N GLY A 160 11.42 -26.42 -18.00
CA GLY A 160 11.22 -27.54 -17.07
C GLY A 160 12.07 -27.45 -15.80
N LYS A 161 12.62 -26.29 -15.49
CA LYS A 161 13.40 -26.03 -14.27
C LYS A 161 12.99 -24.69 -13.72
N ILE A 162 13.08 -24.53 -12.42
CA ILE A 162 12.88 -23.23 -11.77
C ILE A 162 14.23 -22.65 -11.38
N ASP A 163 14.61 -21.55 -12.03
CA ASP A 163 15.85 -20.83 -11.78
C ASP A 163 15.66 -19.31 -11.73
N GLY A 164 16.78 -18.53 -11.83
CA GLY A 164 16.74 -17.07 -11.75
C GLY A 164 15.91 -16.41 -12.85
N ASN A 165 15.72 -17.07 -14.01
CA ASN A 165 14.99 -16.55 -15.16
C ASN A 165 13.48 -16.60 -14.97
N ASP A 166 13.00 -17.41 -14.00
CA ASP A 166 11.56 -17.53 -13.65
C ASP A 166 11.10 -16.47 -12.66
N ARG A 167 11.99 -15.54 -12.29
CA ARG A 167 11.59 -14.39 -11.49
C ARG A 167 10.98 -13.32 -12.38
N THR A 168 9.95 -12.66 -11.84
CA THR A 168 9.26 -11.58 -12.56
C THR A 168 8.82 -10.49 -11.58
N ILE A 169 8.42 -9.36 -12.12
CA ILE A 169 7.80 -8.29 -11.34
C ILE A 169 6.37 -8.71 -11.03
N LEU A 170 6.10 -8.90 -9.74
CA LEU A 170 4.78 -9.29 -9.21
C LEU A 170 3.85 -8.09 -9.03
N GLY A 171 4.41 -6.93 -8.78
CA GLY A 171 3.71 -5.68 -8.54
C GLY A 171 4.56 -4.69 -7.77
N THR A 172 3.91 -3.66 -7.23
CA THR A 172 4.59 -2.61 -6.46
C THR A 172 3.86 -2.31 -5.16
N THR A 173 4.57 -1.73 -4.19
CA THR A 173 3.97 -1.23 -2.95
C THR A 173 3.18 0.07 -3.16
N ARG A 174 3.30 0.70 -4.34
CA ARG A 174 2.60 1.94 -4.66
C ARG A 174 1.15 1.64 -5.02
N PRO A 175 0.17 2.34 -4.44
CA PRO A 175 -1.22 2.21 -4.86
C PRO A 175 -1.42 2.82 -6.25
N ASP A 176 -2.35 2.25 -7.03
CA ASP A 176 -2.78 2.82 -8.31
C ASP A 176 -3.55 4.12 -8.11
N TRP A 177 -4.32 4.18 -7.03
CA TRP A 177 -5.06 5.37 -6.60
C TRP A 177 -5.43 5.32 -5.13
N VAL A 178 -5.71 6.51 -4.60
CA VAL A 178 -6.12 6.73 -3.20
C VAL A 178 -7.39 7.59 -3.23
N GLY A 179 -8.34 7.27 -2.36
CA GLY A 179 -9.59 8.02 -2.23
C GLY A 179 -9.93 8.36 -0.79
N GLY A 180 -10.53 9.53 -0.60
CA GLY A 180 -11.07 9.98 0.69
C GLY A 180 -12.50 10.47 0.54
N LEU A 181 -13.32 10.20 1.55
CA LEU A 181 -14.68 10.71 1.67
C LEU A 181 -14.90 11.19 3.10
N GLN A 182 -15.26 12.46 3.24
CA GLN A 182 -15.68 13.02 4.52
C GLN A 182 -17.14 13.50 4.42
N ILE A 183 -17.96 13.07 5.34
CA ILE A 183 -19.37 13.50 5.48
C ILE A 183 -19.48 14.23 6.80
N ASN A 184 -20.06 15.43 6.77
CA ASN A 184 -20.37 16.24 7.94
C ASN A 184 -21.87 16.58 7.88
N ALA A 185 -22.61 16.20 8.89
CA ALA A 185 -24.03 16.49 9.01
C ALA A 185 -24.30 17.21 10.34
N GLU A 186 -25.04 18.30 10.28
CA GLU A 186 -25.49 19.05 11.44
C GLU A 186 -27.02 19.12 11.42
N TRP A 187 -27.64 18.72 12.52
CA TRP A 187 -29.06 18.82 12.72
C TRP A 187 -29.36 19.47 14.05
N LYS A 188 -29.80 20.75 14.01
CA LYS A 188 -30.02 21.58 15.21
C LYS A 188 -28.76 21.62 16.09
N ASN A 189 -28.78 20.90 17.21
CA ASN A 189 -27.69 20.85 18.17
C ASN A 189 -26.83 19.58 18.07
N ILE A 190 -27.14 18.69 17.15
CA ILE A 190 -26.39 17.44 16.92
C ILE A 190 -25.51 17.61 15.72
N ASP A 191 -24.25 17.23 15.83
CA ASP A 191 -23.31 17.12 14.73
C ASP A 191 -22.81 15.68 14.60
N PHE A 192 -22.63 15.27 13.35
CA PHE A 192 -22.15 13.95 12.98
C PHE A 192 -21.09 14.08 11.88
N SER A 193 -19.99 13.35 12.03
CA SER A 193 -18.98 13.28 10.97
C SER A 193 -18.46 11.87 10.79
N VAL A 194 -18.16 11.53 9.53
CA VAL A 194 -17.50 10.30 9.13
C VAL A 194 -16.36 10.63 8.19
N ASP A 195 -15.20 10.00 8.40
CA ASP A 195 -14.03 10.09 7.55
C ASP A 195 -13.65 8.69 7.06
N VAL A 196 -13.69 8.50 5.74
CA VAL A 196 -13.39 7.26 5.05
C VAL A 196 -12.17 7.44 4.15
N TYR A 197 -11.28 6.47 4.15
CA TYR A 197 -10.07 6.48 3.35
C TYR A 197 -9.84 5.11 2.73
N GLY A 198 -9.35 5.08 1.49
CA GLY A 198 -9.03 3.84 0.80
C GLY A 198 -7.80 3.96 -0.10
N GLU A 199 -7.04 2.88 -0.17
CA GLU A 199 -5.92 2.68 -1.10
C GLU A 199 -6.17 1.44 -1.94
N PHE A 200 -5.86 1.52 -3.23
CA PHE A 200 -6.16 0.44 -4.17
C PHE A 200 -4.99 0.18 -5.12
N GLY A 201 -4.75 -1.12 -5.42
CA GLY A 201 -3.82 -1.55 -6.44
C GLY A 201 -2.41 -1.85 -5.95
N SER A 202 -2.07 -1.60 -4.69
CA SER A 202 -0.76 -1.97 -4.15
C SER A 202 -0.63 -3.48 -3.93
N LEU A 203 0.61 -3.97 -4.03
CA LEU A 203 1.00 -5.31 -3.61
C LEU A 203 1.84 -5.19 -2.34
N ALA A 204 1.55 -6.02 -1.35
CA ALA A 204 2.34 -6.12 -0.14
C ALA A 204 2.94 -7.52 0.02
N HIS A 205 3.98 -7.61 0.84
CA HIS A 205 4.62 -8.86 1.22
C HIS A 205 4.56 -9.03 2.74
N ASP A 206 3.98 -10.13 3.19
CA ASP A 206 3.95 -10.51 4.59
C ASP A 206 5.11 -11.46 4.92
N GLY A 207 6.24 -10.88 5.33
CA GLY A 207 7.41 -11.63 5.74
C GLY A 207 7.22 -12.47 7.00
N ARG A 208 6.13 -12.29 7.75
CA ARG A 208 5.83 -13.11 8.93
C ARG A 208 5.22 -14.43 8.54
N SER A 209 4.24 -14.42 7.63
CA SER A 209 3.60 -15.65 7.14
C SER A 209 4.55 -16.53 6.35
N THR A 210 5.61 -15.93 5.76
CA THR A 210 6.66 -16.64 5.02
C THR A 210 7.88 -16.99 5.86
N SER A 211 7.88 -16.64 7.14
CA SER A 211 8.98 -17.02 8.03
C SER A 211 8.97 -18.53 8.26
N GLU A 212 10.15 -19.11 8.42
CA GLU A 212 10.29 -20.52 8.78
C GLU A 212 9.54 -20.85 10.08
N TRP A 213 9.46 -19.90 11.01
CA TRP A 213 8.76 -20.03 12.30
C TRP A 213 7.27 -20.27 12.14
N ALA A 214 6.65 -19.68 11.12
CA ALA A 214 5.23 -19.83 10.87
C ALA A 214 4.89 -21.16 10.16
N ASN A 215 5.87 -21.74 9.46
CA ASN A 215 5.67 -22.92 8.60
C ASN A 215 6.42 -24.16 9.08
N GLN A 216 7.09 -24.10 10.24
CA GLN A 216 7.74 -25.26 10.86
C GLN A 216 6.83 -25.93 11.87
N LEU A 217 6.88 -27.26 11.91
CA LEU A 217 6.35 -28.05 13.03
C LEU A 217 7.20 -27.77 14.26
N GLY A 218 6.65 -27.15 15.29
CA GLY A 218 7.39 -26.89 16.50
C GLY A 218 6.70 -26.03 17.56
N ARG A 219 7.46 -25.62 18.56
CA ARG A 219 7.03 -25.03 19.83
C ARG A 219 6.31 -23.67 19.72
N TRP A 220 6.45 -22.95 18.60
CA TRP A 220 6.06 -21.54 18.49
C TRP A 220 5.01 -21.35 17.41
N ASN A 221 3.87 -21.98 17.60
CA ASN A 221 2.74 -21.81 16.67
C ASN A 221 2.04 -20.46 16.94
N THR A 222 2.66 -19.38 16.48
CA THR A 222 2.15 -18.00 16.68
C THR A 222 1.13 -17.57 15.64
N TYR A 223 0.99 -18.33 14.54
CA TYR A 223 0.10 -18.03 13.44
C TYR A 223 -0.85 -19.18 13.17
N LYS A 224 -2.14 -18.86 13.05
CA LYS A 224 -3.11 -19.81 12.49
C LYS A 224 -2.99 -19.76 10.96
N ILE A 225 -2.19 -20.65 10.41
CA ILE A 225 -2.03 -20.81 8.97
C ILE A 225 -2.83 -22.04 8.52
N ASP A 226 -3.60 -21.87 7.44
CA ASP A 226 -4.30 -22.95 6.78
C ASP A 226 -3.34 -23.66 5.80
N TYR A 227 -2.43 -24.47 6.34
CA TYR A 227 -1.43 -25.20 5.56
C TYR A 227 -2.02 -26.40 4.85
N TRP A 228 -1.33 -26.82 3.80
CA TRP A 228 -1.72 -27.97 2.99
C TRP A 228 -1.53 -29.29 3.75
N THR A 229 -2.55 -30.17 3.65
CA THR A 229 -2.46 -31.60 3.98
C THR A 229 -3.19 -32.39 2.89
N PRO A 230 -2.92 -33.72 2.75
CA PRO A 230 -3.66 -34.54 1.79
C PRO A 230 -5.19 -34.52 2.00
N GLU A 231 -5.64 -34.46 3.26
CA GLU A 231 -7.06 -34.43 3.65
C GLU A 231 -7.68 -33.04 3.50
N LYS A 232 -6.84 -31.99 3.57
CA LYS A 232 -7.25 -30.60 3.45
C LYS A 232 -6.30 -29.85 2.51
N PRO A 233 -6.49 -29.98 1.19
CA PRO A 233 -5.69 -29.28 0.21
C PRO A 233 -5.75 -27.76 0.38
N SER A 234 -4.62 -27.08 0.23
CA SER A 234 -4.48 -25.62 0.21
C SER A 234 -3.71 -25.21 -1.03
N ASP A 235 -4.10 -24.10 -1.66
CA ASP A 235 -3.37 -23.53 -2.80
C ASP A 235 -2.42 -22.40 -2.39
N ARG A 236 -2.40 -22.06 -1.10
CA ARG A 236 -1.69 -20.88 -0.63
C ARG A 236 -0.50 -21.20 0.24
N HIS A 237 -0.65 -22.04 1.24
CA HIS A 237 0.40 -22.33 2.22
C HIS A 237 0.87 -23.79 2.09
N PRO A 238 2.20 -23.98 2.03
CA PRO A 238 2.77 -25.33 1.89
C PRO A 238 2.56 -26.17 3.15
N ARG A 239 2.81 -27.46 3.04
CA ARG A 239 2.92 -28.35 4.21
C ARG A 239 4.04 -27.87 5.12
N PRO A 240 3.84 -27.89 6.44
CA PRO A 240 4.92 -27.60 7.37
C PRO A 240 5.98 -28.69 7.33
N VAL A 241 7.26 -28.33 7.48
CA VAL A 241 8.39 -29.25 7.52
C VAL A 241 9.20 -29.02 8.79
N GLU A 242 9.74 -30.08 9.35
CA GLU A 242 10.60 -30.02 10.51
C GLU A 242 12.06 -29.82 10.09
N GLY A 243 12.72 -28.79 10.64
CA GLY A 243 14.17 -28.59 10.52
C GLY A 243 14.72 -28.33 9.11
N GLN A 244 13.86 -28.06 8.11
CA GLN A 244 14.28 -27.80 6.74
C GLN A 244 13.69 -26.48 6.22
N SER A 245 14.44 -25.81 5.35
CA SER A 245 13.96 -24.65 4.62
C SER A 245 12.97 -25.07 3.54
N ILE A 246 11.82 -24.40 3.48
CA ILE A 246 10.79 -24.64 2.46
C ILE A 246 11.17 -23.84 1.21
N LYS A 247 11.36 -24.53 0.08
CA LYS A 247 11.63 -23.89 -1.21
C LYS A 247 10.53 -22.93 -1.59
N TYR A 248 10.90 -21.76 -2.09
CA TYR A 248 9.99 -20.71 -2.60
C TYR A 248 8.96 -20.19 -1.58
N LEU A 249 9.19 -20.44 -0.28
CA LEU A 249 8.27 -19.99 0.78
C LEU A 249 7.98 -18.48 0.70
N ASP A 250 8.98 -17.68 0.39
CA ASP A 250 8.85 -16.23 0.25
C ASP A 250 7.83 -15.80 -0.84
N ALA A 251 7.66 -16.62 -1.89
CA ALA A 251 6.68 -16.38 -2.93
C ALA A 251 5.23 -16.43 -2.44
N THR A 252 4.95 -17.09 -1.32
CA THR A 252 3.60 -17.20 -0.72
C THR A 252 3.17 -15.95 0.04
N GLY A 253 4.11 -15.05 0.35
CA GLY A 253 3.86 -13.85 1.14
C GLY A 253 3.21 -12.69 0.38
N TYR A 254 3.13 -12.74 -0.93
CA TYR A 254 2.59 -11.65 -1.72
C TYR A 254 1.06 -11.66 -1.77
N TYR A 255 0.45 -10.48 -1.58
CA TYR A 255 -1.00 -10.31 -1.61
C TYR A 255 -1.39 -8.90 -2.04
N LYS A 256 -2.59 -8.81 -2.63
CA LYS A 256 -3.18 -7.51 -2.96
C LYS A 256 -3.54 -6.77 -1.67
N ASN A 257 -3.04 -5.54 -1.54
CA ASN A 257 -3.20 -4.71 -0.35
C ASN A 257 -4.17 -3.55 -0.59
N SER A 258 -5.26 -3.80 -1.31
CA SER A 258 -6.33 -2.81 -1.41
C SER A 258 -7.18 -2.83 -0.14
N TYR A 259 -7.49 -1.65 0.38
CA TYR A 259 -8.30 -1.53 1.59
C TYR A 259 -9.14 -0.26 1.61
N VAL A 260 -10.23 -0.33 2.37
CA VAL A 260 -11.05 0.83 2.76
C VAL A 260 -11.13 0.84 4.28
N ASN A 261 -10.94 2.01 4.85
CA ASN A 261 -10.94 2.22 6.29
C ASN A 261 -11.86 3.40 6.66
N ILE A 262 -12.78 3.19 7.59
CA ILE A 262 -13.43 4.30 8.29
C ILE A 262 -12.44 4.77 9.35
N ARG A 263 -11.84 5.95 9.18
CA ARG A 263 -10.85 6.49 10.10
C ARG A 263 -11.45 6.90 11.41
N ASN A 264 -12.58 7.60 11.32
CA ASN A 264 -13.30 8.02 12.51
C ASN A 264 -14.79 8.21 12.22
N ILE A 265 -15.59 8.06 13.27
CA ILE A 265 -16.99 8.46 13.34
C ILE A 265 -17.13 9.31 14.59
N THR A 266 -17.62 10.53 14.44
CA THR A 266 -17.86 11.44 15.58
C THR A 266 -19.33 11.81 15.66
N LEU A 267 -19.87 11.75 16.86
CA LEU A 267 -21.19 12.28 17.21
C LEU A 267 -21.02 13.33 18.32
N GLY A 268 -21.51 14.53 18.06
CA GLY A 268 -21.45 15.64 19.00
C GLY A 268 -22.83 16.17 19.34
N TYR A 269 -22.94 16.76 20.52
CA TYR A 269 -24.13 17.48 20.99
C TYR A 269 -23.73 18.80 21.64
N THR A 270 -24.23 19.88 21.08
CA THR A 270 -24.03 21.23 21.63
C THR A 270 -25.20 21.60 22.51
N LEU A 271 -24.92 21.99 23.75
CA LEU A 271 -25.96 22.38 24.70
C LEU A 271 -26.75 23.61 24.22
N PRO A 272 -28.08 23.62 24.37
CA PRO A 272 -28.87 24.81 24.08
C PRO A 272 -28.41 26.01 24.90
N ARG A 273 -28.38 27.19 24.30
CA ARG A 273 -27.93 28.43 24.95
C ARG A 273 -28.69 28.72 26.26
N ALA A 274 -29.97 28.33 26.34
CA ALA A 274 -30.80 28.52 27.52
C ALA A 274 -30.32 27.76 28.78
N TRP A 275 -29.50 26.72 28.59
CA TRP A 275 -28.95 25.91 29.70
C TRP A 275 -27.61 26.45 30.20
N MET A 276 -27.05 27.44 29.51
CA MET A 276 -25.74 28.00 29.82
C MET A 276 -25.91 29.33 30.57
N GLY A 277 -25.08 29.54 31.59
CA GLY A 277 -25.04 30.80 32.34
C GLY A 277 -24.43 31.94 31.52
N ARG A 278 -24.18 33.08 32.17
CA ARG A 278 -23.66 34.28 31.50
C ARG A 278 -22.19 34.15 31.06
N VAL A 279 -21.40 33.31 31.73
CA VAL A 279 -19.95 33.16 31.50
C VAL A 279 -19.65 32.19 30.35
N VAL A 280 -20.39 31.06 30.28
CA VAL A 280 -20.16 30.05 29.25
C VAL A 280 -20.95 30.38 27.99
N LYS A 281 -20.27 30.52 26.84
CA LYS A 281 -20.89 30.85 25.56
C LYS A 281 -21.35 29.62 24.77
N LYS A 282 -20.56 28.54 24.80
CA LYS A 282 -20.87 27.29 24.11
C LYS A 282 -20.26 26.10 24.84
N THR A 283 -21.04 25.01 24.98
CA THR A 283 -20.54 23.73 25.47
C THR A 283 -20.96 22.64 24.51
N ARG A 284 -20.00 21.83 24.00
CA ARG A 284 -20.25 20.71 23.14
C ARG A 284 -19.61 19.46 23.74
N PHE A 285 -20.41 18.41 23.91
CA PHE A 285 -19.93 17.07 24.24
C PHE A 285 -19.84 16.24 22.97
N TYR A 286 -18.85 15.34 22.91
CA TYR A 286 -18.71 14.48 21.75
C TYR A 286 -18.12 13.13 22.12
N VAL A 287 -18.44 12.14 21.28
CA VAL A 287 -17.79 10.83 21.26
C VAL A 287 -17.24 10.60 19.87
N THR A 288 -15.98 10.19 19.79
CA THR A 288 -15.34 9.77 18.55
C THR A 288 -14.93 8.31 18.69
N MET A 289 -15.30 7.52 17.71
CA MET A 289 -14.82 6.15 17.52
C MET A 289 -13.78 6.17 16.40
N ASN A 290 -12.54 5.81 16.73
CA ASN A 290 -11.45 5.72 15.76
C ASN A 290 -11.37 4.30 15.21
N THR A 291 -11.12 4.20 13.92
CA THR A 291 -10.98 2.96 13.15
C THR A 291 -12.08 1.93 13.45
N PRO A 292 -13.38 2.33 13.41
CA PRO A 292 -14.47 1.43 13.74
C PRO A 292 -14.59 0.26 12.78
N TRP A 293 -14.13 0.43 11.56
CA TRP A 293 -14.26 -0.59 10.54
C TRP A 293 -13.16 -0.45 9.47
N ARG A 294 -12.65 -1.62 9.04
CA ARG A 294 -11.71 -1.74 7.94
C ARG A 294 -12.04 -2.96 7.10
N TYR A 295 -12.12 -2.76 5.80
CA TYR A 295 -12.10 -3.84 4.82
C TYR A 295 -10.71 -3.88 4.16
N SER A 296 -10.09 -5.05 4.12
CA SER A 296 -8.85 -5.28 3.41
C SER A 296 -8.95 -6.58 2.62
N GLN A 297 -8.44 -6.58 1.40
CA GLN A 297 -8.32 -7.81 0.61
C GLN A 297 -7.37 -8.82 1.27
N PHE A 298 -6.45 -8.33 2.07
CA PHE A 298 -5.62 -9.15 2.93
C PHE A 298 -6.34 -9.37 4.27
N GLN A 299 -6.86 -10.56 4.46
CA GLN A 299 -7.30 -11.00 5.77
C GLN A 299 -6.08 -11.47 6.55
N ASN A 300 -5.72 -10.74 7.60
CA ASN A 300 -4.64 -11.11 8.49
C ASN A 300 -4.96 -12.46 9.16
N THR A 301 -4.29 -13.51 8.73
CA THR A 301 -4.48 -14.88 9.20
C THR A 301 -3.80 -15.09 10.56
N GLY A 302 -4.17 -14.32 11.58
CA GLY A 302 -3.80 -14.56 12.98
C GLY A 302 -2.67 -13.73 13.57
N GLY A 303 -2.20 -12.71 12.87
CA GLY A 303 -1.31 -11.70 13.47
C GLY A 303 -2.06 -10.71 14.35
N ILE A 304 -1.35 -10.07 15.27
CA ILE A 304 -1.90 -8.97 16.06
C ILE A 304 -2.48 -7.93 15.11
N SER A 305 -3.79 -7.65 15.22
CA SER A 305 -4.40 -6.54 14.51
C SER A 305 -3.78 -5.24 15.05
N TRP A 306 -2.98 -4.57 14.24
CA TRP A 306 -2.41 -3.26 14.58
C TRP A 306 -3.46 -2.15 14.62
N TRP A 307 -4.72 -2.48 14.34
CA TRP A 307 -5.84 -1.58 14.21
C TRP A 307 -6.82 -1.85 15.32
N GLU A 308 -6.53 -1.33 16.52
CA GLU A 308 -7.48 -1.35 17.62
C GLU A 308 -8.42 -0.16 17.48
N SER A 309 -9.72 -0.45 17.54
CA SER A 309 -10.72 0.59 17.66
C SER A 309 -10.69 1.16 19.07
N PHE A 310 -10.71 2.46 19.21
CA PHE A 310 -10.77 3.13 20.50
C PHE A 310 -11.76 4.29 20.48
N TYR A 311 -12.28 4.59 21.66
CA TYR A 311 -13.27 5.63 21.86
C TYR A 311 -12.64 6.83 22.58
N ILE A 312 -13.00 8.03 22.13
CA ILE A 312 -12.62 9.29 22.76
C ILE A 312 -13.90 9.99 23.17
N PHE A 313 -14.00 10.33 24.45
CA PHE A 313 -15.05 11.17 24.99
C PHE A 313 -14.47 12.54 25.31
N GLY A 314 -15.13 13.61 24.88
CA GLY A 314 -14.61 14.95 25.11
C GLY A 314 -15.69 15.99 25.31
N ALA A 315 -15.27 17.13 25.86
CA ALA A 315 -16.09 18.32 26.01
C ALA A 315 -15.29 19.56 25.58
N ASN A 316 -15.91 20.39 24.75
CA ASN A 316 -15.39 21.70 24.35
C ASN A 316 -16.22 22.77 25.05
N VAL A 317 -15.59 23.63 25.86
CA VAL A 317 -16.24 24.73 26.57
C VAL A 317 -15.62 26.04 26.08
N GLN A 318 -16.47 26.96 25.64
CA GLN A 318 -16.10 28.31 25.24
C GLN A 318 -16.68 29.31 26.25
N PHE A 319 -15.83 30.19 26.76
CA PHE A 319 -16.17 31.26 27.74
C PHE A 319 -16.36 32.61 27.07
#